data_ef2b4bc467a5c482704d7ceb8377f61c
#
_entry.id   ef2b4bc467a5c482704d7ceb8377f61c
#
_cell.length_a   1.000
_cell.length_b   1.000
_cell.length_c   1.000
_cell.angle_alpha   90.00
_cell.angle_beta   90.00
_cell.angle_gamma   90.00
#
_symmetry.space_group_name_H-M   'P 1'
#
loop_
_entity.id
_entity.type
_entity.pdbx_description
1 polymer ?
#
loop_
_entity_poly.entity_id
_entity_poly.type
_entity_poly.pdbx_seq_one_letter_code
_entity_poly.pdbx_strand_id
1 'polypeptide(L)'
;MSGLVAVTGASGHLGRLVARELSTRGVRQRVITRSPARTPLLDDAEVAIADYADVTAMSDALDGVATLFLVSGHEARDRLDLHRGVVQAAASAGVRRVVYTSFMGAAPQASFTYARDHAHTERAIVDAGMALTALRDSLYADWAPLFVGEDGVIRGPAGNGTVAWVARADVARLAVAVLLDDTHAGAIYDVSGPSAIDMAETVRLLSTVTGREISYHAETLDEARASRASAGADWQIEGWIGSYLAIATGEVGVTSHTIEALTGRRPMAFDEFLRATPEAWAHLTGQPPTS
;
A
#
# COMPACT_ATOMS: atom_id res chain seq x y z
N MET A 1 24.39 -5.93 3.77
CA MET A 1 23.55 -5.62 4.95
C MET A 1 24.11 -6.26 6.20
N SER A 2 24.37 -5.52 7.25
CA SER A 2 24.74 -6.04 8.58
C SER A 2 23.71 -5.51 9.58
N GLY A 3 22.67 -6.28 9.88
CA GLY A 3 21.70 -5.90 10.90
C GLY A 3 20.35 -6.59 10.76
N LEU A 4 19.60 -6.58 11.85
CA LEU A 4 18.24 -7.13 11.89
C LEU A 4 17.29 -6.24 11.11
N VAL A 5 16.46 -6.83 10.26
CA VAL A 5 15.35 -6.16 9.55
C VAL A 5 14.07 -6.38 10.35
N ALA A 6 13.31 -5.33 10.61
CA ALA A 6 11.95 -5.47 11.12
C ALA A 6 10.92 -5.21 10.02
N VAL A 7 9.82 -5.97 10.04
CA VAL A 7 8.68 -5.83 9.12
C VAL A 7 7.43 -5.59 9.94
N THR A 8 6.80 -4.42 9.79
CA THR A 8 5.48 -4.15 10.38
C THR A 8 4.37 -4.68 9.48
N GLY A 9 3.16 -4.82 10.03
CA GLY A 9 2.01 -5.23 9.26
C GLY A 9 2.10 -6.65 8.68
N ALA A 10 2.90 -7.54 9.26
CA ALA A 10 3.12 -8.91 8.76
C ALA A 10 1.85 -9.80 8.78
N SER A 11 0.82 -9.43 9.53
CA SER A 11 -0.50 -10.07 9.47
C SER A 11 -1.38 -9.56 8.33
N GLY A 12 -1.00 -8.47 7.65
CA GLY A 12 -1.68 -7.88 6.50
C GLY A 12 -1.15 -8.41 5.16
N HIS A 13 -1.73 -7.93 4.07
CA HIS A 13 -1.40 -8.43 2.72
C HIS A 13 0.07 -8.15 2.33
N LEU A 14 0.48 -6.87 2.31
CA LEU A 14 1.81 -6.50 1.82
C LEU A 14 2.92 -6.93 2.77
N GLY A 15 2.79 -6.64 4.08
CA GLY A 15 3.80 -7.02 5.07
C GLY A 15 4.05 -8.54 5.10
N ARG A 16 3.00 -9.34 4.90
CA ARG A 16 3.09 -10.80 4.79
C ARG A 16 3.91 -11.24 3.57
N LEU A 17 3.69 -10.60 2.41
CA LEU A 17 4.44 -10.90 1.19
C LEU A 17 5.92 -10.57 1.36
N VAL A 18 6.23 -9.39 1.91
CA VAL A 18 7.61 -8.98 2.19
C VAL A 18 8.28 -9.93 3.18
N ALA A 19 7.62 -10.26 4.30
CA ALA A 19 8.18 -11.15 5.30
C ALA A 19 8.45 -12.56 4.75
N ARG A 20 7.56 -13.10 3.93
CA ARG A 20 7.77 -14.39 3.26
C ARG A 20 8.92 -14.36 2.27
N GLU A 21 9.01 -13.33 1.45
CA GLU A 21 10.09 -13.18 0.48
C GLU A 21 11.47 -13.04 1.16
N LEU A 22 11.54 -12.29 2.29
CA LEU A 22 12.75 -12.22 3.10
C LEU A 22 13.14 -13.59 3.69
N SER A 23 12.15 -14.34 4.22
CA SER A 23 12.37 -15.69 4.74
C SER A 23 12.89 -16.66 3.66
N THR A 24 12.28 -16.62 2.46
CA THR A 24 12.74 -17.44 1.32
C THR A 24 14.20 -17.16 0.94
N ARG A 25 14.69 -15.95 1.21
CA ARG A 25 16.09 -15.55 0.99
C ARG A 25 16.99 -15.79 2.18
N GLY A 26 16.50 -16.42 3.23
CA GLY A 26 17.26 -16.70 4.46
C GLY A 26 17.65 -15.43 5.24
N VAL A 27 16.89 -14.36 5.11
CA VAL A 27 17.14 -13.10 5.80
C VAL A 27 16.56 -13.16 7.20
N ARG A 28 17.43 -13.02 8.22
CA ARG A 28 16.98 -12.90 9.61
C ARG A 28 16.15 -11.64 9.79
N GLN A 29 14.93 -11.80 10.28
CA GLN A 29 13.96 -10.72 10.42
C GLN A 29 13.18 -10.79 11.72
N ARG A 30 12.64 -9.65 12.13
CA ARG A 30 11.62 -9.55 13.17
C ARG A 30 10.31 -9.07 12.56
N VAL A 31 9.26 -9.88 12.68
CA VAL A 31 7.91 -9.51 12.25
C VAL A 31 7.15 -8.87 13.41
N ILE A 32 6.66 -7.65 13.20
CA ILE A 32 5.91 -6.89 14.20
C ILE A 32 4.42 -6.97 13.84
N THR A 33 3.60 -7.42 14.77
CA THR A 33 2.19 -7.70 14.54
C THR A 33 1.33 -7.43 15.77
N ARG A 34 0.07 -7.06 15.56
CA ARG A 34 -0.96 -7.02 16.62
C ARG A 34 -1.60 -8.37 16.87
N SER A 35 -1.52 -9.27 15.91
CA SER A 35 -2.24 -10.55 15.89
C SER A 35 -1.31 -11.70 15.56
N PRO A 36 -0.63 -12.30 16.55
CA PRO A 36 0.29 -13.42 16.32
C PRO A 36 -0.37 -14.58 15.59
N ALA A 37 -1.62 -14.90 15.92
CA ALA A 37 -2.36 -15.99 15.28
C ALA A 37 -2.60 -15.79 13.76
N ARG A 38 -2.50 -14.57 13.24
CA ARG A 38 -2.64 -14.23 11.81
C ARG A 38 -1.30 -14.01 11.12
N THR A 39 -0.20 -14.06 11.88
CA THR A 39 1.15 -13.89 11.37
C THR A 39 1.58 -15.16 10.64
N PRO A 40 2.24 -15.07 9.47
CA PRO A 40 2.75 -16.24 8.80
C PRO A 40 3.79 -16.94 9.69
N LEU A 41 3.76 -18.27 9.72
CA LEU A 41 4.85 -19.05 10.26
C LEU A 41 6.02 -18.94 9.29
N LEU A 42 7.14 -18.44 9.78
CA LEU A 42 8.35 -18.21 9.00
C LEU A 42 9.54 -18.79 9.75
N ASP A 43 10.37 -19.53 9.03
CA ASP A 43 11.65 -19.96 9.56
C ASP A 43 12.54 -18.72 9.74
N ASP A 44 13.34 -18.69 10.80
CA ASP A 44 14.28 -17.61 11.12
C ASP A 44 13.66 -16.21 11.37
N ALA A 45 12.36 -16.13 11.69
CA ALA A 45 11.70 -14.88 12.06
C ALA A 45 11.39 -14.81 13.54
N GLU A 46 11.82 -13.73 14.19
CA GLU A 46 11.36 -13.36 15.53
C GLU A 46 9.97 -12.71 15.42
N VAL A 47 9.05 -13.04 16.32
CA VAL A 47 7.74 -12.40 16.38
C VAL A 47 7.70 -11.45 17.56
N ALA A 48 7.44 -10.16 17.31
CA ALA A 48 7.19 -9.16 18.34
C ALA A 48 5.74 -8.66 18.25
N ILE A 49 5.13 -8.43 19.41
CA ILE A 49 3.73 -7.95 19.48
C ILE A 49 3.76 -6.47 19.81
N ALA A 50 3.31 -5.63 18.87
CA ALA A 50 3.14 -4.20 19.08
C ALA A 50 2.03 -3.64 18.18
N ASP A 51 1.32 -2.64 18.68
CA ASP A 51 0.39 -1.80 17.92
C ASP A 51 1.04 -0.43 17.66
N TYR A 52 0.64 0.24 16.58
CA TYR A 52 1.12 1.60 16.27
C TYR A 52 0.69 2.63 17.34
N ALA A 53 -0.37 2.35 18.08
CA ALA A 53 -0.83 3.16 19.20
C ALA A 53 0.01 2.97 20.48
N ASP A 54 0.80 1.91 20.59
CA ASP A 54 1.65 1.63 21.76
C ASP A 54 3.12 1.90 21.42
N VAL A 55 3.53 3.16 21.65
CA VAL A 55 4.90 3.62 21.37
C VAL A 55 5.94 2.85 22.19
N THR A 56 5.61 2.46 23.41
CA THR A 56 6.53 1.71 24.28
C THR A 56 6.74 0.31 23.77
N ALA A 57 5.68 -0.45 23.54
CA ALA A 57 5.76 -1.80 22.95
C ALA A 57 6.43 -1.77 21.57
N MET A 58 6.20 -0.72 20.78
CA MET A 58 6.84 -0.56 19.47
C MET A 58 8.34 -0.30 19.61
N SER A 59 8.77 0.50 20.59
CA SER A 59 10.19 0.74 20.87
C SER A 59 10.90 -0.55 21.30
N ASP A 60 10.29 -1.32 22.19
CA ASP A 60 10.80 -2.61 22.63
C ASP A 60 10.89 -3.60 21.46
N ALA A 61 9.86 -3.63 20.61
CA ALA A 61 9.83 -4.46 19.41
C ALA A 61 10.91 -4.08 18.39
N LEU A 62 11.40 -2.85 18.41
CA LEU A 62 12.43 -2.33 17.50
C LEU A 62 13.85 -2.36 18.10
N ASP A 63 14.03 -2.84 19.34
CA ASP A 63 15.35 -2.94 19.94
C ASP A 63 16.29 -3.81 19.10
N GLY A 64 17.49 -3.29 18.81
CA GLY A 64 18.50 -3.95 17.98
C GLY A 64 18.18 -4.01 16.47
N VAL A 65 17.08 -3.40 16.02
CA VAL A 65 16.71 -3.33 14.60
C VAL A 65 17.54 -2.26 13.89
N ALA A 66 18.18 -2.65 12.77
CA ALA A 66 18.95 -1.72 11.95
C ALA A 66 18.09 -1.04 10.87
N THR A 67 17.19 -1.80 10.26
CA THR A 67 16.33 -1.34 9.15
C THR A 67 14.89 -1.76 9.40
N LEU A 68 13.97 -0.81 9.30
CA LEU A 68 12.54 -1.02 9.47
C LEU A 68 11.84 -0.96 8.09
N PHE A 69 11.08 -2.01 7.75
CA PHE A 69 10.03 -1.90 6.73
C PHE A 69 8.73 -1.47 7.39
N LEU A 70 8.38 -0.21 7.19
CA LEU A 70 7.18 0.40 7.75
C LEU A 70 6.04 0.34 6.73
N VAL A 71 5.09 -0.57 6.95
CA VAL A 71 3.84 -0.61 6.19
C VAL A 71 2.93 0.49 6.74
N SER A 72 2.40 1.33 5.87
CA SER A 72 1.47 2.39 6.26
C SER A 72 0.22 1.82 6.98
N GLY A 73 -0.22 2.51 8.02
CA GLY A 73 -1.39 2.12 8.82
C GLY A 73 -2.69 2.14 8.00
N HIS A 74 -3.70 1.43 8.50
CA HIS A 74 -5.05 1.44 7.93
C HIS A 74 -5.70 2.82 8.03
N GLU A 75 -6.86 2.98 7.39
CA GLU A 75 -7.68 4.18 7.49
C GLU A 75 -8.11 4.42 8.94
N ALA A 76 -7.66 5.54 9.49
CA ALA A 76 -8.00 5.97 10.84
C ALA A 76 -7.90 7.49 10.91
N ARG A 77 -8.71 8.11 11.77
CA ARG A 77 -8.70 9.57 11.92
C ARG A 77 -7.38 10.09 12.50
N ASP A 78 -6.75 9.31 13.34
CA ASP A 78 -5.47 9.55 14.01
C ASP A 78 -4.27 8.90 13.30
N ARG A 79 -4.46 8.44 12.03
CA ARG A 79 -3.46 7.69 11.27
C ARG A 79 -2.08 8.37 11.26
N LEU A 80 -2.05 9.69 11.09
CA LEU A 80 -0.79 10.43 11.08
C LEU A 80 -0.09 10.40 12.45
N ASP A 81 -0.84 10.50 13.54
CA ASP A 81 -0.28 10.45 14.89
C ASP A 81 0.22 9.04 15.22
N LEU A 82 -0.48 8.00 14.78
CA LEU A 82 0.01 6.61 14.86
C LEU A 82 1.33 6.43 14.12
N HIS A 83 1.46 6.97 12.90
CA HIS A 83 2.72 6.92 12.15
C HIS A 83 3.84 7.68 12.86
N ARG A 84 3.57 8.88 13.40
CA ARG A 84 4.55 9.65 14.19
C ARG A 84 5.02 8.89 15.42
N GLY A 85 4.10 8.20 16.11
CA GLY A 85 4.43 7.33 17.24
C GLY A 85 5.41 6.22 16.86
N VAL A 86 5.18 5.54 15.74
CA VAL A 86 6.11 4.50 15.23
C VAL A 86 7.46 5.09 14.83
N VAL A 87 7.47 6.27 14.18
CA VAL A 87 8.71 6.96 13.81
C VAL A 87 9.52 7.35 15.05
N GLN A 88 8.86 7.86 16.08
CA GLN A 88 9.48 8.18 17.38
C GLN A 88 10.06 6.93 18.04
N ALA A 89 9.30 5.83 18.09
CA ALA A 89 9.75 4.55 18.65
C ALA A 89 10.99 4.03 17.90
N ALA A 90 10.97 4.09 16.55
CA ALA A 90 12.07 3.65 15.72
C ALA A 90 13.35 4.49 15.96
N ALA A 91 13.22 5.80 16.04
CA ALA A 91 14.35 6.68 16.35
C ALA A 91 14.92 6.42 17.76
N SER A 92 14.04 6.23 18.76
CA SER A 92 14.45 5.92 20.15
C SER A 92 15.14 4.56 20.27
N ALA A 93 14.74 3.58 19.48
CA ALA A 93 15.37 2.25 19.43
C ALA A 93 16.66 2.22 18.59
N GLY A 94 17.07 3.33 17.96
CA GLY A 94 18.30 3.41 17.19
C GLY A 94 18.19 2.83 15.78
N VAL A 95 16.99 2.71 15.22
CA VAL A 95 16.79 2.34 13.81
C VAL A 95 17.46 3.40 12.94
N ARG A 96 18.29 2.95 12.00
CA ARG A 96 19.05 3.87 11.13
C ARG A 96 18.36 4.16 9.81
N ARG A 97 17.53 3.21 9.32
CA ARG A 97 16.91 3.29 8.01
C ARG A 97 15.46 2.80 8.06
N VAL A 98 14.59 3.52 7.36
CA VAL A 98 13.19 3.12 7.18
C VAL A 98 12.90 3.00 5.69
N VAL A 99 12.45 1.84 5.26
CA VAL A 99 11.80 1.63 3.96
C VAL A 99 10.30 1.75 4.20
N TYR A 100 9.67 2.74 3.61
CA TYR A 100 8.30 3.13 3.92
C TYR A 100 7.38 2.95 2.70
N THR A 101 6.22 2.29 2.90
CA THR A 101 5.16 2.26 1.90
C THR A 101 4.44 3.60 1.88
N SER A 102 4.80 4.44 0.93
CA SER A 102 4.23 5.75 0.70
C SER A 102 3.19 5.69 -0.43
N PHE A 103 2.79 6.84 -0.93
CA PHE A 103 1.79 6.95 -1.98
C PHE A 103 2.27 7.88 -3.09
N MET A 104 2.00 7.52 -4.35
CA MET A 104 2.32 8.35 -5.51
C MET A 104 1.61 9.71 -5.39
N GLY A 105 2.31 10.79 -5.73
CA GLY A 105 1.77 12.13 -5.52
C GLY A 105 1.77 12.61 -4.06
N ALA A 106 2.45 11.91 -3.12
CA ALA A 106 2.52 12.34 -1.71
C ALA A 106 3.06 13.76 -1.59
N ALA A 107 2.20 14.67 -1.17
CA ALA A 107 2.47 16.09 -0.97
C ALA A 107 1.51 16.66 0.09
N PRO A 108 1.87 17.73 0.80
CA PRO A 108 0.97 18.34 1.82
C PRO A 108 -0.37 18.81 1.26
N GLN A 109 -0.45 19.10 -0.04
CA GLN A 109 -1.65 19.56 -0.75
C GLN A 109 -2.22 18.53 -1.74
N ALA A 110 -1.79 17.26 -1.68
CA ALA A 110 -2.30 16.21 -2.55
C ALA A 110 -3.84 16.14 -2.54
N SER A 111 -4.43 15.75 -3.66
CA SER A 111 -5.89 15.58 -3.77
C SER A 111 -6.40 14.49 -2.82
N PHE A 112 -5.66 13.40 -2.71
CA PHE A 112 -5.97 12.31 -1.80
C PHE A 112 -5.51 12.64 -0.36
N THR A 113 -6.45 12.62 0.58
CA THR A 113 -6.16 12.99 1.98
C THR A 113 -5.06 12.11 2.61
N TYR A 114 -5.07 10.81 2.32
CA TYR A 114 -4.03 9.90 2.82
C TYR A 114 -2.67 10.12 2.17
N ALA A 115 -2.60 10.64 0.94
CA ALA A 115 -1.33 11.05 0.34
C ALA A 115 -0.66 12.20 1.12
N ARG A 116 -1.47 13.07 1.76
CA ARG A 116 -0.96 14.09 2.68
C ARG A 116 -0.33 13.48 3.93
N ASP A 117 -0.98 12.44 4.51
CA ASP A 117 -0.41 11.71 5.65
C ASP A 117 0.92 11.03 5.27
N HIS A 118 1.01 10.49 4.06
CA HIS A 118 2.25 9.91 3.56
C HIS A 118 3.36 10.94 3.47
N ALA A 119 3.10 12.14 2.91
CA ALA A 119 4.08 13.22 2.86
C ALA A 119 4.56 13.65 4.24
N HIS A 120 3.65 13.76 5.21
CA HIS A 120 3.99 14.09 6.58
C HIS A 120 4.79 12.96 7.27
N THR A 121 4.50 11.71 6.98
CA THR A 121 5.24 10.56 7.52
C THR A 121 6.66 10.50 6.94
N GLU A 122 6.81 10.68 5.62
CA GLU A 122 8.13 10.79 4.97
C GLU A 122 8.99 11.88 5.64
N ARG A 123 8.39 13.03 5.85
CA ARG A 123 9.06 14.17 6.51
C ARG A 123 9.45 13.83 7.96
N ALA A 124 8.54 13.21 8.71
CA ALA A 124 8.82 12.83 10.11
C ALA A 124 9.99 11.83 10.23
N ILE A 125 10.11 10.88 9.30
CA ILE A 125 11.23 9.92 9.26
C ILE A 125 12.56 10.66 9.06
N VAL A 126 12.61 11.59 8.11
CA VAL A 126 13.82 12.38 7.81
C VAL A 126 14.17 13.31 8.99
N ASP A 127 13.18 13.99 9.58
CA ASP A 127 13.37 14.91 10.71
C ASP A 127 13.84 14.17 11.97
N ALA A 128 13.50 12.88 12.11
CA ALA A 128 13.99 12.01 13.16
C ALA A 128 15.43 11.50 12.92
N GLY A 129 16.09 11.92 11.83
CA GLY A 129 17.48 11.58 11.52
C GLY A 129 17.68 10.20 10.90
N MET A 130 16.62 9.49 10.52
CA MET A 130 16.71 8.19 9.87
C MET A 130 16.79 8.34 8.33
N ALA A 131 17.54 7.46 7.68
CA ALA A 131 17.57 7.39 6.24
C ALA A 131 16.23 6.83 5.72
N LEU A 132 15.52 7.61 4.90
CA LEU A 132 14.27 7.20 4.27
C LEU A 132 14.53 6.53 2.92
N THR A 133 13.87 5.40 2.66
CA THR A 133 13.58 4.94 1.29
C THR A 133 12.06 4.92 1.15
N ALA A 134 11.49 5.83 0.37
CA ALA A 134 10.05 5.88 0.16
C ALA A 134 9.67 5.09 -1.11
N LEU A 135 8.74 4.15 -0.96
CA LEU A 135 8.06 3.48 -2.06
C LEU A 135 6.70 4.16 -2.23
N ARG A 136 6.60 5.07 -3.18
CA ARG A 136 5.38 5.81 -3.49
C ARG A 136 4.53 4.99 -4.44
N ASP A 137 3.71 4.13 -3.87
CA ASP A 137 2.88 3.21 -4.62
C ASP A 137 1.71 3.94 -5.30
N SER A 138 1.39 3.56 -6.55
CA SER A 138 0.09 3.85 -7.16
C SER A 138 -1.01 3.02 -6.45
N LEU A 139 -2.26 3.21 -6.84
CA LEU A 139 -3.37 2.43 -6.28
C LEU A 139 -3.16 0.93 -6.55
N TYR A 140 -3.39 0.14 -5.52
CA TYR A 140 -3.23 -1.31 -5.63
C TYR A 140 -4.30 -1.94 -6.53
N ALA A 141 -3.88 -2.81 -7.43
CA ALA A 141 -4.76 -3.55 -8.33
C ALA A 141 -5.83 -4.35 -7.58
N ASP A 142 -5.51 -4.80 -6.37
CA ASP A 142 -6.43 -5.51 -5.46
C ASP A 142 -7.66 -4.67 -5.05
N TRP A 143 -7.59 -3.34 -5.15
CA TRP A 143 -8.70 -2.46 -4.76
C TRP A 143 -9.72 -2.26 -5.87
N ALA A 144 -9.31 -2.37 -7.13
CA ALA A 144 -10.22 -2.11 -8.25
C ALA A 144 -11.51 -2.97 -8.20
N PRO A 145 -11.47 -4.28 -7.92
CA PRO A 145 -12.67 -5.08 -7.75
C PRO A 145 -13.56 -4.65 -6.58
N LEU A 146 -12.97 -4.09 -5.51
CA LEU A 146 -13.70 -3.63 -4.33
C LEU A 146 -14.47 -2.33 -4.56
N PHE A 147 -14.16 -1.61 -5.64
CA PHE A 147 -14.91 -0.40 -6.03
C PHE A 147 -16.23 -0.72 -6.72
N VAL A 148 -16.45 -1.98 -7.12
CA VAL A 148 -17.67 -2.41 -7.82
C VAL A 148 -18.80 -2.54 -6.82
N GLY A 149 -19.86 -1.74 -7.01
CA GLY A 149 -21.08 -1.85 -6.22
C GLY A 149 -21.84 -3.16 -6.49
N GLU A 150 -22.81 -3.48 -5.63
CA GLU A 150 -23.66 -4.68 -5.77
C GLU A 150 -24.37 -4.73 -7.13
N ASP A 151 -24.72 -3.55 -7.66
CA ASP A 151 -25.36 -3.37 -8.98
C ASP A 151 -24.39 -3.45 -10.17
N GLY A 152 -23.09 -3.72 -9.92
CA GLY A 152 -22.07 -3.81 -10.98
C GLY A 152 -21.52 -2.45 -11.43
N VAL A 153 -21.76 -1.37 -10.69
CA VAL A 153 -21.31 -0.04 -11.10
C VAL A 153 -20.21 0.48 -10.17
N ILE A 154 -19.09 0.88 -10.75
CA ILE A 154 -18.10 1.70 -10.05
C ILE A 154 -18.54 3.15 -10.15
N ARG A 155 -18.67 3.84 -9.01
CA ARG A 155 -19.03 5.25 -8.95
C ARG A 155 -17.93 6.08 -8.33
N GLY A 156 -17.61 7.21 -8.93
CA GLY A 156 -16.64 8.13 -8.36
C GLY A 156 -16.22 9.25 -9.31
N PRO A 157 -15.64 10.32 -8.77
CA PRO A 157 -15.29 11.52 -9.53
C PRO A 157 -13.89 11.41 -10.18
N ALA A 158 -13.58 10.28 -10.85
CA ALA A 158 -12.32 10.11 -11.57
C ALA A 158 -12.32 10.75 -12.96
N GLY A 159 -13.48 11.14 -13.48
CA GLY A 159 -13.60 11.72 -14.82
C GLY A 159 -12.97 10.84 -15.90
N ASN A 160 -12.08 11.43 -16.71
CA ASN A 160 -11.27 10.74 -17.71
C ASN A 160 -9.82 10.53 -17.26
N GLY A 161 -9.54 10.63 -15.96
CA GLY A 161 -8.22 10.41 -15.42
C GLY A 161 -7.77 8.95 -15.53
N THR A 162 -6.48 8.72 -15.38
CA THR A 162 -5.88 7.38 -15.50
C THR A 162 -5.22 6.95 -14.21
N VAL A 163 -5.10 5.65 -14.03
CA VAL A 163 -4.43 5.01 -12.90
C VAL A 163 -3.49 3.91 -13.38
N ALA A 164 -2.29 3.89 -12.86
CA ALA A 164 -1.30 2.84 -13.14
C ALA A 164 -1.38 1.77 -12.03
N TRP A 165 -2.44 0.94 -12.04
CA TRP A 165 -2.69 -0.11 -11.05
C TRP A 165 -1.45 -0.96 -10.79
N VAL A 166 -1.05 -1.10 -9.53
CA VAL A 166 0.14 -1.89 -9.15
C VAL A 166 -0.25 -3.09 -8.28
N ALA A 167 0.28 -4.26 -8.61
CA ALA A 167 0.06 -5.46 -7.81
C ALA A 167 0.92 -5.43 -6.53
N ARG A 168 0.33 -5.74 -5.36
CA ARG A 168 1.07 -5.82 -4.09
C ARG A 168 2.25 -6.79 -4.12
N ALA A 169 2.16 -7.85 -4.93
CA ALA A 169 3.27 -8.79 -5.12
C ALA A 169 4.51 -8.12 -5.76
N ASP A 170 4.28 -7.19 -6.69
CA ASP A 170 5.35 -6.43 -7.33
C ASP A 170 5.97 -5.40 -6.38
N VAL A 171 5.13 -4.73 -5.59
CA VAL A 171 5.58 -3.82 -4.52
C VAL A 171 6.40 -4.59 -3.48
N ALA A 172 5.96 -5.78 -3.06
CA ALA A 172 6.70 -6.61 -2.11
C ALA A 172 8.08 -7.03 -2.65
N ARG A 173 8.14 -7.43 -3.92
CA ARG A 173 9.39 -7.79 -4.58
C ARG A 173 10.36 -6.59 -4.62
N LEU A 174 9.87 -5.41 -4.96
CA LEU A 174 10.65 -4.18 -4.94
C LEU A 174 11.09 -3.82 -3.52
N ALA A 175 10.19 -3.89 -2.55
CA ALA A 175 10.51 -3.62 -1.15
C ALA A 175 11.66 -4.50 -0.65
N VAL A 176 11.64 -5.79 -0.98
CA VAL A 176 12.74 -6.72 -0.62
C VAL A 176 14.03 -6.35 -1.34
N ALA A 177 13.99 -6.00 -2.61
CA ALA A 177 15.19 -5.58 -3.35
C ALA A 177 15.86 -4.37 -2.68
N VAL A 178 15.10 -3.32 -2.36
CA VAL A 178 15.64 -2.12 -1.71
C VAL A 178 15.98 -2.34 -0.24
N LEU A 179 15.30 -3.23 0.48
CA LEU A 179 15.67 -3.60 1.85
C LEU A 179 17.05 -4.25 1.92
N LEU A 180 17.40 -5.04 0.92
CA LEU A 180 18.64 -5.81 0.86
C LEU A 180 19.84 -5.01 0.32
N ASP A 181 19.64 -3.77 -0.11
CA ASP A 181 20.71 -2.91 -0.64
C ASP A 181 20.67 -1.53 0.01
N ASP A 182 21.73 -1.20 0.74
CA ASP A 182 21.85 0.08 1.46
C ASP A 182 22.07 1.27 0.52
N THR A 183 22.39 1.05 -0.75
CA THR A 183 22.56 2.12 -1.75
C THR A 183 21.26 2.87 -2.06
N HIS A 184 20.11 2.28 -1.70
CA HIS A 184 18.79 2.91 -1.84
C HIS A 184 18.43 3.84 -0.66
N ALA A 185 19.32 4.03 0.32
CA ALA A 185 19.08 4.95 1.44
C ALA A 185 18.96 6.40 0.94
N GLY A 186 17.89 7.10 1.35
CA GLY A 186 17.60 8.47 0.90
C GLY A 186 16.84 8.56 -0.43
N ALA A 187 16.51 7.44 -1.06
CA ALA A 187 15.82 7.42 -2.35
C ALA A 187 14.28 7.48 -2.20
N ILE A 188 13.63 8.12 -3.17
CA ILE A 188 12.18 8.13 -3.33
C ILE A 188 11.88 7.50 -4.70
N TYR A 189 11.02 6.50 -4.71
CA TYR A 189 10.66 5.74 -5.89
C TYR A 189 9.16 5.80 -6.14
N ASP A 190 8.77 6.25 -7.33
CA ASP A 190 7.41 6.02 -7.82
C ASP A 190 7.27 4.56 -8.25
N VAL A 191 6.20 3.91 -7.79
CA VAL A 191 5.98 2.48 -7.94
C VAL A 191 4.61 2.24 -8.59
N SER A 192 4.62 1.79 -9.82
CA SER A 192 3.41 1.64 -10.63
C SER A 192 3.35 0.32 -11.38
N GLY A 193 2.16 -0.02 -11.87
CA GLY A 193 2.02 -0.99 -12.95
C GLY A 193 2.63 -0.49 -14.26
N PRO A 194 2.68 -1.34 -15.30
CA PRO A 194 3.37 -1.02 -16.55
C PRO A 194 2.61 -0.05 -17.47
N SER A 195 1.33 0.18 -17.20
CA SER A 195 0.46 1.04 -18.01
C SER A 195 -0.55 1.79 -17.16
N ALA A 196 -0.83 3.03 -17.54
CA ALA A 196 -1.93 3.83 -16.98
C ALA A 196 -3.19 3.62 -17.83
N ILE A 197 -4.29 3.23 -17.19
CA ILE A 197 -5.58 3.00 -17.83
C ILE A 197 -6.66 3.85 -17.15
N ASP A 198 -7.69 4.23 -17.90
CA ASP A 198 -8.84 4.94 -17.35
C ASP A 198 -9.85 3.98 -16.68
N MET A 199 -10.89 4.55 -16.09
CA MET A 199 -11.93 3.73 -15.44
C MET A 199 -12.77 2.95 -16.43
N ALA A 200 -12.91 3.41 -17.69
CA ALA A 200 -13.63 2.67 -18.73
C ALA A 200 -12.88 1.37 -19.10
N GLU A 201 -11.57 1.45 -19.28
CA GLU A 201 -10.74 0.27 -19.52
C GLU A 201 -10.67 -0.64 -18.28
N THR A 202 -10.60 -0.06 -17.07
CA THR A 202 -10.62 -0.84 -15.82
C THR A 202 -11.89 -1.69 -15.72
N VAL A 203 -13.08 -1.13 -15.93
CA VAL A 203 -14.33 -1.91 -15.87
C VAL A 203 -14.46 -2.90 -17.02
N ARG A 204 -13.95 -2.58 -18.21
CA ARG A 204 -13.91 -3.51 -19.35
C ARG A 204 -13.10 -4.76 -19.01
N LEU A 205 -11.94 -4.61 -18.40
CA LEU A 205 -11.07 -5.72 -17.99
C LEU A 205 -11.72 -6.54 -16.87
N LEU A 206 -12.32 -5.88 -15.88
CA LEU A 206 -13.09 -6.55 -14.81
C LEU A 206 -14.26 -7.35 -15.39
N SER A 207 -15.04 -6.77 -16.32
CA SER A 207 -16.14 -7.46 -16.98
C SER A 207 -15.67 -8.71 -17.73
N THR A 208 -14.51 -8.61 -18.41
CA THR A 208 -13.94 -9.72 -19.17
C THR A 208 -13.59 -10.92 -18.30
N VAL A 209 -12.98 -10.69 -17.11
CA VAL A 209 -12.55 -11.80 -16.24
C VAL A 209 -13.68 -12.35 -15.39
N THR A 210 -14.61 -11.52 -14.95
CA THR A 210 -15.74 -11.91 -14.09
C THR A 210 -16.90 -12.52 -14.86
N GLY A 211 -17.00 -12.23 -16.16
CA GLY A 211 -18.18 -12.56 -16.98
C GLY A 211 -19.44 -11.75 -16.58
N ARG A 212 -19.30 -10.77 -15.70
CA ARG A 212 -20.37 -9.88 -15.23
C ARG A 212 -20.25 -8.54 -15.95
N GLU A 213 -21.37 -7.95 -16.36
CA GLU A 213 -21.37 -6.58 -16.85
C GLU A 213 -21.03 -5.62 -15.71
N ILE A 214 -19.92 -4.90 -15.88
CA ILE A 214 -19.44 -3.89 -14.93
C ILE A 214 -19.28 -2.58 -15.70
N SER A 215 -19.78 -1.49 -15.13
CA SER A 215 -19.74 -0.18 -15.74
C SER A 215 -19.14 0.87 -14.82
N TYR A 216 -18.77 2.02 -15.38
CA TYR A 216 -18.30 3.17 -14.64
C TYR A 216 -19.27 4.34 -14.80
N HIS A 217 -19.64 4.94 -13.68
CA HIS A 217 -20.42 6.19 -13.62
C HIS A 217 -19.55 7.29 -13.02
N ALA A 218 -19.19 8.27 -13.86
CA ALA A 218 -18.42 9.43 -13.43
C ALA A 218 -19.32 10.38 -12.63
N GLU A 219 -19.16 10.41 -11.33
CA GLU A 219 -19.87 11.31 -10.42
C GLU A 219 -19.23 12.71 -10.44
N THR A 220 -20.03 13.74 -10.24
CA THR A 220 -19.55 15.04 -9.73
C THR A 220 -19.18 14.91 -8.25
N LEU A 221 -18.48 15.90 -7.69
CA LEU A 221 -18.13 15.90 -6.27
C LEU A 221 -19.36 15.88 -5.35
N ASP A 222 -20.41 16.61 -5.73
CA ASP A 222 -21.65 16.67 -4.92
C ASP A 222 -22.41 15.34 -4.98
N GLU A 223 -22.47 14.69 -6.14
CA GLU A 223 -23.02 13.35 -6.28
C GLU A 223 -22.23 12.33 -5.49
N ALA A 224 -20.88 12.39 -5.53
CA ALA A 224 -20.00 11.50 -4.80
C ALA A 224 -20.16 11.62 -3.27
N ARG A 225 -20.37 12.83 -2.75
CA ARG A 225 -20.70 13.06 -1.35
C ARG A 225 -22.08 12.54 -0.97
N ALA A 226 -23.07 12.82 -1.82
CA ALA A 226 -24.45 12.40 -1.60
C ALA A 226 -24.59 10.86 -1.61
N SER A 227 -23.95 10.18 -2.55
CA SER A 227 -24.02 8.72 -2.69
C SER A 227 -23.37 7.98 -1.52
N ARG A 228 -22.45 8.62 -0.80
CA ARG A 228 -21.70 8.05 0.34
C ARG A 228 -22.11 8.60 1.70
N ALA A 229 -23.09 9.51 1.76
CA ALA A 229 -23.44 10.24 3.00
C ALA A 229 -23.81 9.35 4.20
N SER A 230 -24.29 8.13 3.98
CA SER A 230 -24.58 7.16 5.03
C SER A 230 -23.55 6.05 5.20
N ALA A 231 -22.47 6.04 4.40
CA ALA A 231 -21.54 4.93 4.35
C ALA A 231 -20.38 5.03 5.37
N GLY A 232 -20.14 6.22 5.92
CA GLY A 232 -19.05 6.45 6.87
C GLY A 232 -19.05 7.85 7.45
N ALA A 233 -18.04 8.16 8.25
CA ALA A 233 -17.81 9.51 8.76
C ALA A 233 -17.26 10.42 7.64
N ASP A 234 -17.44 11.74 7.77
CA ASP A 234 -17.05 12.72 6.74
C ASP A 234 -15.59 12.56 6.30
N TRP A 235 -14.66 12.32 7.23
CA TRP A 235 -13.24 12.15 6.91
C TRP A 235 -12.97 10.88 6.10
N GLN A 236 -13.75 9.81 6.28
CA GLN A 236 -13.66 8.58 5.47
C GLN A 236 -14.19 8.83 4.07
N ILE A 237 -15.35 9.49 3.98
CA ILE A 237 -15.98 9.87 2.70
C ILE A 237 -15.02 10.73 1.87
N GLU A 238 -14.43 11.78 2.46
CA GLU A 238 -13.43 12.61 1.79
C GLU A 238 -12.15 11.82 1.42
N GLY A 239 -11.76 10.84 2.22
CA GLY A 239 -10.68 9.91 1.88
C GLY A 239 -11.03 9.07 0.66
N TRP A 240 -12.20 8.45 0.62
CA TRP A 240 -12.63 7.62 -0.52
C TRP A 240 -12.80 8.45 -1.80
N ILE A 241 -13.40 9.64 -1.71
CA ILE A 241 -13.51 10.58 -2.83
C ILE A 241 -12.12 11.01 -3.29
N GLY A 242 -11.21 11.28 -2.35
CA GLY A 242 -9.84 11.70 -2.63
C GLY A 242 -9.05 10.69 -3.48
N SER A 243 -9.29 9.39 -3.34
CA SER A 243 -8.66 8.38 -4.19
C SER A 243 -9.06 8.51 -5.67
N TYR A 244 -10.33 8.81 -5.94
CA TYR A 244 -10.80 9.09 -7.32
C TYR A 244 -10.28 10.44 -7.83
N LEU A 245 -10.14 11.44 -6.96
CA LEU A 245 -9.53 12.71 -7.35
C LEU A 245 -8.07 12.56 -7.72
N ALA A 246 -7.32 11.69 -7.04
CA ALA A 246 -5.94 11.38 -7.43
C ALA A 246 -5.88 10.74 -8.84
N ILE A 247 -6.91 9.97 -9.24
CA ILE A 247 -7.05 9.48 -10.61
C ILE A 247 -7.36 10.65 -11.56
N ALA A 248 -8.36 11.47 -11.22
CA ALA A 248 -8.81 12.60 -12.05
C ALA A 248 -7.69 13.62 -12.32
N THR A 249 -6.84 13.89 -11.33
CA THR A 249 -5.73 14.85 -11.43
C THR A 249 -4.44 14.25 -12.03
N GLY A 250 -4.42 12.93 -12.28
CA GLY A 250 -3.26 12.21 -12.83
C GLY A 250 -2.16 11.92 -11.82
N GLU A 251 -2.39 12.17 -10.52
CA GLU A 251 -1.40 11.89 -9.45
C GLU A 251 -0.97 10.42 -9.43
N VAL A 252 -1.85 9.49 -9.82
CA VAL A 252 -1.61 8.03 -9.84
C VAL A 252 -1.55 7.43 -11.25
N GLY A 253 -1.57 8.28 -12.27
CA GLY A 253 -1.52 7.90 -13.68
C GLY A 253 -0.09 7.86 -14.27
N VAL A 254 0.92 8.18 -13.49
CA VAL A 254 2.31 8.15 -13.95
C VAL A 254 2.84 6.73 -13.94
N THR A 255 3.42 6.27 -15.06
CA THR A 255 4.10 4.98 -15.13
C THR A 255 5.58 5.12 -14.78
N SER A 256 6.12 4.13 -14.07
CA SER A 256 7.52 4.09 -13.63
C SER A 256 8.17 2.76 -14.03
N HIS A 257 9.44 2.81 -14.39
CA HIS A 257 10.26 1.62 -14.65
C HIS A 257 10.98 1.09 -13.40
N THR A 258 10.71 1.65 -12.22
CA THR A 258 11.42 1.35 -10.97
C THR A 258 11.40 -0.16 -10.64
N ILE A 259 10.24 -0.80 -10.72
CA ILE A 259 10.11 -2.24 -10.42
C ILE A 259 11.02 -3.07 -11.33
N GLU A 260 10.96 -2.85 -12.63
CA GLU A 260 11.77 -3.60 -13.59
C GLU A 260 13.26 -3.32 -13.41
N ALA A 261 13.63 -2.06 -13.27
CA ALA A 261 15.03 -1.63 -13.12
C ALA A 261 15.70 -2.22 -11.88
N LEU A 262 14.99 -2.29 -10.74
CA LEU A 262 15.56 -2.72 -9.46
C LEU A 262 15.36 -4.22 -9.18
N THR A 263 14.39 -4.87 -9.86
CA THR A 263 14.11 -6.30 -9.63
C THR A 263 14.45 -7.21 -10.80
N GLY A 264 14.78 -6.64 -11.97
CA GLY A 264 15.01 -7.39 -13.21
C GLY A 264 13.74 -8.03 -13.80
N ARG A 265 12.55 -7.73 -13.26
CA ARG A 265 11.27 -8.27 -13.72
C ARG A 265 10.27 -7.14 -13.88
N ARG A 266 9.60 -7.09 -15.04
CA ARG A 266 8.53 -6.12 -15.27
C ARG A 266 7.40 -6.27 -14.25
N PRO A 267 6.71 -5.19 -13.88
CA PRO A 267 5.49 -5.29 -13.09
C PRO A 267 4.39 -5.99 -13.88
N MET A 268 3.46 -6.59 -13.16
CA MET A 268 2.29 -7.28 -13.70
C MET A 268 1.32 -6.24 -14.28
N ALA A 269 0.83 -6.46 -15.50
CA ALA A 269 -0.24 -5.65 -16.04
C ALA A 269 -1.57 -5.94 -15.32
N PHE A 270 -2.51 -4.99 -15.34
CA PHE A 270 -3.76 -5.14 -14.58
C PHE A 270 -4.58 -6.38 -15.01
N ASP A 271 -4.64 -6.66 -16.30
CA ASP A 271 -5.31 -7.85 -16.82
C ASP A 271 -4.59 -9.16 -16.44
N GLU A 272 -3.26 -9.14 -16.37
CA GLU A 272 -2.46 -10.26 -15.88
C GLU A 272 -2.71 -10.50 -14.40
N PHE A 273 -2.77 -9.42 -13.60
CA PHE A 273 -3.12 -9.47 -12.19
C PHE A 273 -4.50 -10.12 -11.99
N LEU A 274 -5.52 -9.66 -12.71
CA LEU A 274 -6.87 -10.20 -12.57
C LEU A 274 -6.94 -11.70 -12.92
N ARG A 275 -6.20 -12.16 -13.92
CA ARG A 275 -6.14 -13.59 -14.25
C ARG A 275 -5.36 -14.41 -13.22
N ALA A 276 -4.31 -13.84 -12.63
CA ALA A 276 -3.45 -14.54 -11.68
C ALA A 276 -4.03 -14.58 -10.24
N THR A 277 -4.98 -13.71 -9.91
CA THR A 277 -5.54 -13.53 -8.56
C THR A 277 -7.08 -13.54 -8.57
N PRO A 278 -7.71 -14.67 -8.96
CA PRO A 278 -9.18 -14.76 -9.01
C PRO A 278 -9.84 -14.50 -7.66
N GLU A 279 -9.15 -14.76 -6.55
CA GLU A 279 -9.62 -14.46 -5.20
C GLU A 279 -9.85 -12.96 -4.96
N ALA A 280 -9.19 -12.07 -5.68
CA ALA A 280 -9.37 -10.63 -5.56
C ALA A 280 -10.75 -10.16 -6.04
N TRP A 281 -11.39 -10.90 -6.93
CA TRP A 281 -12.68 -10.55 -7.52
C TRP A 281 -13.76 -11.64 -7.40
N ALA A 282 -13.50 -12.75 -6.69
CA ALA A 282 -14.45 -13.85 -6.49
C ALA A 282 -15.81 -13.38 -5.93
N HIS A 283 -15.81 -12.35 -5.06
CA HIS A 283 -17.03 -11.76 -4.51
C HIS A 283 -17.96 -11.15 -5.57
N LEU A 284 -17.44 -10.80 -6.75
CA LEU A 284 -18.23 -10.25 -7.86
C LEU A 284 -19.02 -11.31 -8.63
N THR A 285 -18.66 -12.58 -8.52
CA THR A 285 -19.30 -13.68 -9.27
C THR A 285 -20.26 -14.51 -8.43
N GLY A 286 -20.41 -14.20 -7.13
CA GLY A 286 -21.20 -15.01 -6.20
C GLY A 286 -20.62 -16.41 -5.92
N GLN A 287 -19.41 -16.69 -6.41
CA GLN A 287 -18.69 -17.91 -6.08
C GLN A 287 -17.97 -17.75 -4.74
N PRO A 288 -18.04 -18.74 -3.83
CA PRO A 288 -17.22 -18.71 -2.63
C PRO A 288 -15.73 -18.74 -3.03
N PRO A 289 -14.83 -18.06 -2.30
CA PRO A 289 -13.41 -18.11 -2.57
C PRO A 289 -12.95 -19.58 -2.56
N THR A 290 -12.28 -20.01 -3.60
CA THR A 290 -11.63 -21.33 -3.66
C THR A 290 -10.56 -21.37 -2.57
N SER A 291 -10.73 -22.29 -1.63
CA SER A 291 -9.88 -22.53 -0.44
C SER A 291 -8.44 -22.94 -0.82
#